data_a940909de3eaa98a242f47e16c99d740
#
_entry.id   a940909de3eaa98a242f47e16c99d740
#
_cell.length_a   1.000
_cell.length_b   1.000
_cell.length_c   1.000
_cell.angle_alpha   90.00
_cell.angle_beta   90.00
_cell.angle_gamma   90.00
#
_symmetry.space_group_name_H-M   'P 1'
#
loop_
_entity.id
_entity.type
_entity.pdbx_description
1 polymer ?
#
loop_
_entity_poly.entity_id
_entity_poly.type
_entity_poly.pdbx_seq_one_letter_code
_entity_poly.pdbx_strand_id
1 'polypeptide(L)'
;MNRVLISIILIFLVGTAPVFAANDVGMRLVSAARGQIGKTVNYDPAYQSMQYPNGDLPIEKGVCTDVIVRAFRTGLGLDLQQLVHEDMKHDFNKYPQKWGLEAPDKNIDHRRVENLQTYFDRRGWSVAVSNKAVNYKPGDLVTCMVPPNVPHIMIVSDKESISGRPLVIHNIGAGAKEEDRLFEFAHTAHYRIK
;
A
#
# COMPACT_ATOMS: atom_id res chain seq x y z
N MET A 1 46.63 49.84 18.49
CA MET A 1 46.33 48.40 18.53
C MET A 1 44.87 48.19 18.12
N ASN A 2 44.64 47.92 16.79
CA ASN A 2 43.33 47.73 16.23
C ASN A 2 42.96 46.24 16.32
N ARG A 3 41.89 45.89 17.06
CA ARG A 3 41.34 44.55 17.08
C ARG A 3 40.31 44.42 15.96
N VAL A 4 40.59 43.56 14.99
CA VAL A 4 39.65 43.18 13.93
C VAL A 4 38.78 42.08 14.51
N LEU A 5 37.47 42.34 14.64
CA LEU A 5 36.44 41.33 14.96
C LEU A 5 36.06 40.59 13.67
N ILE A 6 36.44 39.34 13.57
CA ILE A 6 35.97 38.43 12.49
C ILE A 6 34.61 37.84 12.92
N SER A 7 33.54 38.31 12.29
CA SER A 7 32.21 37.70 12.44
C SER A 7 32.11 36.48 11.56
N ILE A 8 31.99 35.28 12.18
CA ILE A 8 31.72 34.03 11.47
C ILE A 8 30.20 33.94 11.26
N ILE A 9 29.78 34.08 10.01
CA ILE A 9 28.39 33.84 9.61
C ILE A 9 28.21 32.32 9.41
N LEU A 10 27.48 31.68 10.31
CA LEU A 10 27.09 30.27 10.20
C LEU A 10 25.89 30.17 9.25
N ILE A 11 26.12 29.74 8.03
CA ILE A 11 25.04 29.48 7.07
C ILE A 11 24.46 28.10 7.37
N PHE A 12 23.25 28.07 7.95
CA PHE A 12 22.46 26.86 8.08
C PHE A 12 21.89 26.50 6.70
N LEU A 13 22.46 25.48 6.06
CA LEU A 13 21.80 24.82 4.90
C LEU A 13 20.58 24.04 5.43
N VAL A 14 19.41 24.64 5.30
CA VAL A 14 18.14 23.91 5.49
C VAL A 14 17.96 23.03 4.25
N GLY A 15 18.31 21.77 4.39
CA GLY A 15 18.04 20.77 3.36
C GLY A 15 16.52 20.60 3.20
N THR A 16 15.94 21.13 2.12
CA THR A 16 14.55 20.86 1.74
C THR A 16 14.47 19.42 1.24
N ALA A 17 13.82 18.55 2.02
CA ALA A 17 13.43 17.23 1.51
C ALA A 17 12.55 17.43 0.27
N PRO A 18 12.73 16.64 -0.81
CA PRO A 18 11.92 16.77 -2.01
C PRO A 18 10.45 16.46 -1.67
N VAL A 19 9.58 17.45 -1.80
CA VAL A 19 8.13 17.28 -1.79
C VAL A 19 7.74 16.66 -3.14
N PHE A 20 7.55 15.35 -3.17
CA PHE A 20 7.02 14.69 -4.37
C PHE A 20 5.58 15.13 -4.59
N ALA A 21 5.23 15.51 -5.82
CA ALA A 21 3.85 15.78 -6.18
C ALA A 21 3.02 14.48 -6.00
N ALA A 22 1.75 14.59 -5.57
CA ALA A 22 0.88 13.43 -5.32
C ALA A 22 0.75 12.48 -6.55
N ASN A 23 0.86 13.02 -7.78
CA ASN A 23 0.92 12.22 -9.00
C ASN A 23 2.18 11.35 -9.11
N ASP A 24 3.30 11.77 -8.53
CA ASP A 24 4.54 10.99 -8.52
C ASP A 24 4.43 9.78 -7.57
N VAL A 25 3.83 9.96 -6.40
CA VAL A 25 3.60 8.87 -5.44
C VAL A 25 2.75 7.76 -6.05
N GLY A 26 1.63 8.12 -6.69
CA GLY A 26 0.76 7.15 -7.36
C GLY A 26 1.45 6.39 -8.48
N MET A 27 2.19 7.08 -9.34
CA MET A 27 2.92 6.47 -10.46
C MET A 27 4.05 5.54 -9.99
N ARG A 28 4.72 5.88 -8.89
CA ARG A 28 5.75 5.01 -8.28
C ARG A 28 5.14 3.73 -7.73
N LEU A 29 3.97 3.80 -7.09
CA LEU A 29 3.24 2.61 -6.65
C LEU A 29 2.82 1.72 -7.82
N VAL A 30 2.24 2.32 -8.86
CA VAL A 30 1.83 1.59 -10.08
C VAL A 30 3.02 0.90 -10.73
N SER A 31 4.14 1.60 -10.91
CA SER A 31 5.36 1.04 -11.49
C SER A 31 5.89 -0.14 -10.67
N ALA A 32 5.94 0.01 -9.34
CA ALA A 32 6.42 -1.03 -8.42
C ALA A 32 5.48 -2.25 -8.39
N ALA A 33 4.16 -2.04 -8.41
CA ALA A 33 3.18 -3.12 -8.49
C ALA A 33 3.28 -3.87 -9.83
N ARG A 34 3.38 -3.14 -10.94
CA ARG A 34 3.52 -3.72 -12.29
C ARG A 34 4.80 -4.54 -12.42
N GLY A 35 5.88 -4.16 -11.76
CA GLY A 35 7.14 -4.90 -11.71
C GLY A 35 7.04 -6.30 -11.08
N GLN A 36 5.91 -6.66 -10.45
CA GLN A 36 5.64 -7.98 -9.88
C GLN A 36 4.93 -8.92 -10.87
N ILE A 37 4.36 -8.39 -11.96
CA ILE A 37 3.68 -9.20 -13.00
C ILE A 37 4.70 -10.14 -13.64
N GLY A 38 4.33 -11.42 -13.74
CA GLY A 38 5.20 -12.49 -14.25
C GLY A 38 6.27 -12.97 -13.24
N LYS A 39 6.44 -12.30 -12.10
CA LYS A 39 7.31 -12.74 -11.01
C LYS A 39 6.49 -13.40 -9.89
N THR A 40 5.47 -12.71 -9.38
CA THR A 40 4.52 -13.28 -8.41
C THR A 40 3.47 -14.06 -9.18
N VAL A 41 3.62 -15.37 -9.25
CA VAL A 41 2.82 -16.25 -10.10
C VAL A 41 1.92 -17.22 -9.32
N ASN A 42 2.14 -17.34 -8.02
CA ASN A 42 1.39 -18.23 -7.13
C ASN A 42 0.64 -17.42 -6.06
N TYR A 43 -0.62 -17.81 -5.81
CA TYR A 43 -1.39 -17.29 -4.68
C TYR A 43 -1.13 -18.18 -3.45
N ASP A 44 -0.48 -17.62 -2.40
CA ASP A 44 -0.12 -18.38 -1.20
C ASP A 44 -0.62 -17.64 0.06
N PRO A 45 -1.79 -18.03 0.62
CA PRO A 45 -2.35 -17.43 1.81
C PRO A 45 -1.78 -18.02 3.12
N ALA A 46 -0.89 -19.01 3.04
CA ALA A 46 -0.38 -19.71 4.21
C ALA A 46 0.32 -18.73 5.18
N TYR A 47 0.15 -19.00 6.47
CA TYR A 47 0.91 -18.31 7.50
C TYR A 47 2.38 -18.68 7.40
N GLN A 48 3.24 -17.67 7.38
CA GLN A 48 4.68 -17.83 7.29
C GLN A 48 5.35 -16.99 8.37
N SER A 49 6.34 -17.54 9.06
CA SER A 49 7.24 -16.75 9.90
C SER A 49 8.17 -15.95 9.01
N MET A 50 8.25 -14.63 9.25
CA MET A 50 9.02 -13.71 8.42
C MET A 50 10.05 -12.95 9.26
N GLN A 51 11.11 -12.50 8.60
CA GLN A 51 11.98 -11.48 9.16
C GLN A 51 11.17 -10.23 9.53
N TYR A 52 11.66 -9.47 10.47
CA TYR A 52 11.06 -8.19 10.85
C TYR A 52 12.16 -7.17 11.22
N PRO A 53 12.12 -5.92 10.70
CA PRO A 53 11.26 -5.48 9.60
C PRO A 53 11.67 -6.05 8.23
N ASN A 54 10.97 -5.65 7.18
CA ASN A 54 11.23 -5.99 5.78
C ASN A 54 11.08 -7.48 5.42
N GLY A 55 10.30 -8.24 6.22
CA GLY A 55 9.98 -9.63 5.91
C GLY A 55 9.09 -9.75 4.67
N ASP A 56 9.36 -10.75 3.84
CA ASP A 56 8.59 -11.05 2.63
C ASP A 56 8.58 -12.55 2.37
N LEU A 57 7.64 -12.99 1.55
CA LEU A 57 7.65 -14.31 0.95
C LEU A 57 8.61 -14.34 -0.25
N PRO A 58 9.03 -15.52 -0.73
CA PRO A 58 9.64 -15.63 -2.04
C PRO A 58 8.81 -14.92 -3.10
N ILE A 59 9.45 -14.20 -4.02
CA ILE A 59 8.77 -13.29 -4.96
C ILE A 59 7.73 -14.00 -5.83
N GLU A 60 7.88 -15.29 -6.06
CA GLU A 60 6.96 -16.13 -6.84
C GLU A 60 5.61 -16.32 -6.15
N LYS A 61 5.56 -16.08 -4.83
CA LYS A 61 4.40 -16.30 -3.97
C LYS A 61 3.84 -14.99 -3.42
N GLY A 62 2.55 -14.98 -3.10
CA GLY A 62 1.93 -13.88 -2.38
C GLY A 62 0.43 -13.86 -2.55
N VAL A 63 -0.24 -13.00 -1.78
CA VAL A 63 -1.66 -12.68 -1.91
C VAL A 63 -1.85 -11.23 -2.35
N CYS A 64 -3.09 -10.74 -2.39
CA CYS A 64 -3.38 -9.36 -2.80
C CYS A 64 -2.63 -8.32 -1.97
N THR A 65 -2.53 -8.51 -0.66
CA THR A 65 -1.82 -7.59 0.25
C THR A 65 -0.31 -7.60 0.03
N ASP A 66 0.29 -8.72 -0.35
CA ASP A 66 1.73 -8.80 -0.63
C ASP A 66 2.10 -7.94 -1.86
N VAL A 67 1.20 -7.83 -2.86
CA VAL A 67 1.37 -6.90 -4.00
C VAL A 67 1.46 -5.46 -3.51
N ILE A 68 0.59 -5.06 -2.55
CA ILE A 68 0.58 -3.72 -1.96
C ILE A 68 1.84 -3.47 -1.14
N VAL A 69 2.18 -4.40 -0.22
CA VAL A 69 3.35 -4.29 0.66
C VAL A 69 4.63 -4.10 -0.16
N ARG A 70 4.83 -4.91 -1.19
CA ARG A 70 5.97 -4.82 -2.09
C ARG A 70 5.98 -3.52 -2.91
N ALA A 71 4.80 -3.06 -3.36
CA ALA A 71 4.68 -1.80 -4.08
C ALA A 71 5.07 -0.60 -3.19
N PHE A 72 4.65 -0.58 -1.93
CA PHE A 72 5.04 0.45 -0.97
C PHE A 72 6.55 0.41 -0.70
N ARG A 73 7.10 -0.76 -0.48
CA ARG A 73 8.53 -0.94 -0.18
C ARG A 73 9.40 -0.51 -1.36
N THR A 74 9.11 -1.01 -2.55
CA THR A 74 9.91 -0.74 -3.76
C THR A 74 9.64 0.66 -4.31
N GLY A 75 8.37 1.09 -4.35
CA GLY A 75 7.97 2.36 -4.91
C GLY A 75 8.21 3.55 -3.98
N LEU A 76 7.98 3.40 -2.69
CA LEU A 76 8.00 4.53 -1.74
C LEU A 76 9.08 4.41 -0.66
N GLY A 77 9.75 3.27 -0.51
CA GLY A 77 10.67 3.00 0.58
C GLY A 77 9.96 2.82 1.94
N LEU A 78 8.66 2.48 1.93
CA LEU A 78 7.83 2.33 3.12
C LEU A 78 7.55 0.84 3.38
N ASP A 79 7.92 0.34 4.54
CA ASP A 79 7.63 -1.04 4.94
C ASP A 79 6.29 -1.15 5.68
N LEU A 80 5.22 -1.55 4.97
CA LEU A 80 3.90 -1.72 5.58
C LEU A 80 3.87 -2.82 6.65
N GLN A 81 4.77 -3.81 6.61
CA GLN A 81 4.90 -4.78 7.70
C GLN A 81 5.22 -4.07 9.01
N GLN A 82 6.24 -3.20 8.99
CA GLN A 82 6.66 -2.44 10.15
C GLN A 82 5.60 -1.41 10.56
N LEU A 83 5.13 -0.60 9.60
CA LEU A 83 4.23 0.51 9.86
C LEU A 83 2.89 0.06 10.47
N VAL A 84 2.29 -1.01 9.94
CA VAL A 84 1.04 -1.57 10.47
C VAL A 84 1.26 -2.20 11.84
N HIS A 85 2.31 -3.00 11.99
CA HIS A 85 2.61 -3.67 13.26
C HIS A 85 2.89 -2.68 14.40
N GLU A 86 3.65 -1.61 14.15
CA GLU A 86 3.93 -0.59 15.16
C GLU A 86 2.68 0.23 15.52
N ASP A 87 1.83 0.58 14.54
CA ASP A 87 0.56 1.25 14.81
C ASP A 87 -0.40 0.34 15.61
N MET A 88 -0.44 -0.95 15.28
CA MET A 88 -1.21 -1.94 16.05
C MET A 88 -0.69 -2.11 17.48
N LYS A 89 0.61 -2.08 17.71
CA LYS A 89 1.17 -2.11 19.07
C LYS A 89 0.69 -0.93 19.93
N HIS A 90 0.54 0.22 19.31
CA HIS A 90 0.12 1.43 19.97
C HIS A 90 -1.38 1.45 20.30
N ASP A 91 -2.19 0.96 19.35
CA ASP A 91 -3.65 1.05 19.36
C ASP A 91 -4.35 -0.25 18.91
N PHE A 92 -3.96 -1.39 19.50
CA PHE A 92 -4.45 -2.70 19.08
C PHE A 92 -5.98 -2.81 19.07
N ASN A 93 -6.65 -2.18 20.03
CA ASN A 93 -8.10 -2.16 20.16
C ASN A 93 -8.83 -1.40 19.02
N LYS A 94 -8.11 -0.63 18.20
CA LYS A 94 -8.67 0.05 17.03
C LYS A 94 -8.73 -0.84 15.79
N TYR A 95 -8.03 -1.96 15.82
CA TYR A 95 -7.98 -2.92 14.73
C TYR A 95 -9.03 -4.03 14.91
N PRO A 96 -9.44 -4.70 13.81
CA PRO A 96 -10.40 -5.79 13.90
C PRO A 96 -9.95 -6.91 14.84
N GLN A 97 -10.83 -7.31 15.78
CA GLN A 97 -10.55 -8.34 16.79
C GLN A 97 -11.04 -9.74 16.39
N LYS A 98 -11.48 -9.92 15.14
CA LYS A 98 -12.17 -11.13 14.67
C LYS A 98 -11.31 -12.39 14.56
N TRP A 99 -9.97 -12.25 14.70
CA TRP A 99 -9.05 -13.39 14.61
C TRP A 99 -8.66 -13.97 15.97
N GLY A 100 -9.21 -13.44 17.07
CA GLY A 100 -8.96 -13.93 18.43
C GLY A 100 -7.50 -13.72 18.91
N LEU A 101 -6.79 -12.76 18.34
CA LEU A 101 -5.46 -12.41 18.79
C LEU A 101 -5.55 -11.45 20.00
N GLU A 102 -4.66 -11.65 20.97
CA GLU A 102 -4.52 -10.78 22.13
C GLU A 102 -3.44 -9.70 21.94
N ALA A 103 -2.63 -9.83 20.90
CA ALA A 103 -1.55 -8.91 20.55
C ALA A 103 -1.28 -8.91 19.05
N PRO A 104 -0.61 -7.86 18.52
CA PRO A 104 -0.18 -7.82 17.12
C PRO A 104 0.77 -8.97 16.76
N ASP A 105 0.64 -9.49 15.55
CA ASP A 105 1.51 -10.50 14.97
C ASP A 105 2.21 -9.97 13.71
N LYS A 106 3.50 -9.67 13.84
CA LYS A 106 4.35 -9.13 12.77
C LYS A 106 4.39 -9.95 11.48
N ASN A 107 4.00 -11.22 11.54
CA ASN A 107 4.03 -12.11 10.38
C ASN A 107 2.77 -12.02 9.53
N ILE A 108 1.63 -11.54 10.09
CA ILE A 108 0.34 -11.60 9.40
C ILE A 108 -0.43 -10.26 9.41
N ASP A 109 -0.11 -9.32 10.31
CA ASP A 109 -0.88 -8.08 10.48
C ASP A 109 -1.02 -7.31 9.16
N HIS A 110 0.08 -7.10 8.44
CA HIS A 110 0.15 -6.41 7.15
C HIS A 110 -0.43 -7.21 5.97
N ARG A 111 -0.68 -8.51 6.16
CA ARG A 111 -1.26 -9.40 5.14
C ARG A 111 -2.79 -9.51 5.24
N ARG A 112 -3.42 -8.79 6.17
CA ARG A 112 -4.88 -8.74 6.36
C ARG A 112 -5.42 -7.44 5.77
N VAL A 113 -6.35 -7.56 4.82
CA VAL A 113 -6.92 -6.39 4.12
C VAL A 113 -7.53 -5.41 5.11
N GLU A 114 -8.29 -5.89 6.09
CA GLU A 114 -8.97 -5.03 7.06
C GLU A 114 -8.01 -4.31 8.01
N ASN A 115 -6.85 -4.89 8.29
CA ASN A 115 -5.80 -4.19 9.04
C ASN A 115 -5.19 -3.06 8.19
N LEU A 116 -4.94 -3.31 6.90
CA LEU A 116 -4.51 -2.26 5.98
C LEU A 116 -5.55 -1.14 5.86
N GLN A 117 -6.84 -1.48 5.76
CA GLN A 117 -7.93 -0.50 5.77
C GLN A 117 -7.87 0.37 7.01
N THR A 118 -7.82 -0.24 8.20
CA THR A 118 -7.72 0.49 9.48
C THR A 118 -6.49 1.39 9.51
N TYR A 119 -5.34 0.90 9.08
CA TYR A 119 -4.12 1.69 9.03
C TYR A 119 -4.27 2.90 8.09
N PHE A 120 -4.80 2.70 6.87
CA PHE A 120 -4.97 3.78 5.90
C PHE A 120 -6.00 4.83 6.36
N ASP A 121 -7.09 4.40 7.00
CA ASP A 121 -8.07 5.30 7.63
C ASP A 121 -7.41 6.17 8.68
N ARG A 122 -6.62 5.59 9.57
CA ARG A 122 -5.87 6.29 10.62
C ARG A 122 -4.81 7.26 10.06
N ARG A 123 -4.29 6.99 8.85
CA ARG A 123 -3.40 7.92 8.12
C ARG A 123 -4.15 9.04 7.40
N GLY A 124 -5.48 9.03 7.41
CA GLY A 124 -6.30 10.04 6.73
C GLY A 124 -6.24 9.94 5.19
N TRP A 125 -5.99 8.74 4.65
CA TRP A 125 -5.91 8.50 3.21
C TRP A 125 -7.24 8.16 2.57
N SER A 126 -8.32 8.02 3.36
CA SER A 126 -9.65 7.66 2.88
C SER A 126 -10.19 8.67 1.88
N VAL A 127 -10.79 8.17 0.82
CA VAL A 127 -11.49 8.90 -0.23
C VAL A 127 -12.89 8.29 -0.38
N ALA A 128 -13.86 9.07 -0.80
CA ALA A 128 -15.20 8.56 -1.02
C ALA A 128 -15.22 7.47 -2.09
N VAL A 129 -15.84 6.33 -1.80
CA VAL A 129 -16.12 5.28 -2.77
C VAL A 129 -17.06 5.83 -3.84
N SER A 130 -16.80 5.49 -5.10
CA SER A 130 -17.54 5.99 -6.25
C SER A 130 -17.77 4.87 -7.28
N ASN A 131 -18.83 5.00 -8.07
CA ASN A 131 -19.06 4.18 -9.26
C ASN A 131 -18.60 4.87 -10.58
N LYS A 132 -17.91 6.04 -10.45
CA LYS A 132 -17.43 6.80 -11.61
C LYS A 132 -15.91 6.62 -11.74
N ALA A 133 -15.47 6.12 -12.89
CA ALA A 133 -14.06 5.85 -13.19
C ALA A 133 -13.16 7.09 -13.00
N VAL A 134 -13.64 8.28 -13.35
CA VAL A 134 -12.90 9.55 -13.24
C VAL A 134 -12.46 9.90 -11.81
N ASN A 135 -13.09 9.31 -10.80
CA ASN A 135 -12.75 9.55 -9.39
C ASN A 135 -11.55 8.69 -8.92
N TYR A 136 -11.16 7.70 -9.69
CA TYR A 136 -10.01 6.83 -9.41
C TYR A 136 -8.78 7.32 -10.15
N LYS A 137 -7.68 7.48 -9.43
CA LYS A 137 -6.40 7.97 -9.97
C LYS A 137 -5.35 6.87 -9.91
N PRO A 138 -4.35 6.89 -10.80
CA PRO A 138 -3.22 5.96 -10.72
C PRO A 138 -2.60 5.93 -9.32
N GLY A 139 -2.39 4.74 -8.78
CA GLY A 139 -1.85 4.53 -7.44
C GLY A 139 -2.87 4.56 -6.30
N ASP A 140 -4.15 4.85 -6.56
CA ASP A 140 -5.19 4.67 -5.57
C ASP A 140 -5.28 3.20 -5.15
N LEU A 141 -5.56 2.97 -3.87
CA LEU A 141 -5.83 1.64 -3.33
C LEU A 141 -7.33 1.45 -3.19
N VAL A 142 -7.84 0.35 -3.72
CA VAL A 142 -9.26 0.04 -3.64
C VAL A 142 -9.43 -1.31 -2.98
N THR A 143 -10.32 -1.40 -2.00
CA THR A 143 -10.71 -2.67 -1.40
C THR A 143 -12.12 -3.05 -1.82
N CYS A 144 -12.35 -4.35 -1.95
CA CYS A 144 -13.64 -4.90 -2.34
C CYS A 144 -13.87 -6.24 -1.65
N MET A 145 -15.06 -6.79 -1.85
CA MET A 145 -15.43 -8.10 -1.34
C MET A 145 -15.64 -9.07 -2.50
N VAL A 146 -14.74 -10.05 -2.63
CA VAL A 146 -14.86 -11.14 -3.63
C VAL A 146 -15.79 -12.22 -3.10
N PRO A 147 -16.76 -12.72 -3.87
CA PRO A 147 -17.62 -13.81 -3.43
C PRO A 147 -16.84 -15.07 -2.99
N PRO A 148 -17.30 -15.79 -1.92
CA PRO A 148 -18.51 -15.51 -1.15
C PRO A 148 -18.38 -14.37 -0.12
N ASN A 149 -17.20 -14.05 0.41
CA ASN A 149 -16.93 -12.97 1.37
C ASN A 149 -15.42 -12.83 1.64
N VAL A 150 -14.61 -12.80 0.60
CA VAL A 150 -13.15 -12.69 0.73
C VAL A 150 -12.73 -11.25 0.53
N PRO A 151 -12.18 -10.58 1.58
CA PRO A 151 -11.63 -9.24 1.43
C PRO A 151 -10.48 -9.23 0.43
N HIS A 152 -10.47 -8.23 -0.44
CA HIS A 152 -9.48 -8.07 -1.48
C HIS A 152 -9.03 -6.62 -1.60
N ILE A 153 -7.79 -6.41 -2.05
CA ILE A 153 -7.20 -5.08 -2.27
C ILE A 153 -6.46 -5.05 -3.60
N MET A 154 -6.52 -3.90 -4.29
CA MET A 154 -5.92 -3.67 -5.59
C MET A 154 -5.39 -2.24 -5.72
N ILE A 155 -4.45 -2.02 -6.63
CA ILE A 155 -3.90 -0.70 -7.00
C ILE A 155 -4.50 -0.30 -8.35
N VAL A 156 -5.03 0.92 -8.43
CA VAL A 156 -5.51 1.51 -9.69
C VAL A 156 -4.31 1.81 -10.59
N SER A 157 -4.35 1.32 -11.82
CA SER A 157 -3.33 1.50 -12.84
C SER A 157 -3.44 2.88 -13.53
N ASP A 158 -2.38 3.27 -14.24
CA ASP A 158 -2.34 4.39 -15.18
C ASP A 158 -2.81 4.01 -16.58
N LYS A 159 -3.12 2.72 -16.81
CA LYS A 159 -3.68 2.21 -18.07
C LYS A 159 -5.18 2.03 -17.96
N GLU A 160 -5.84 2.13 -19.10
CA GLU A 160 -7.27 1.97 -19.24
C GLU A 160 -7.62 0.79 -20.14
N SER A 161 -8.78 0.22 -19.90
CA SER A 161 -9.40 -0.75 -20.81
C SER A 161 -9.96 -0.06 -22.07
N ILE A 162 -10.39 -0.84 -23.06
CA ILE A 162 -11.04 -0.33 -24.28
C ILE A 162 -12.28 0.53 -23.94
N SER A 163 -12.92 0.28 -22.80
CA SER A 163 -14.08 1.06 -22.34
C SER A 163 -13.73 2.35 -21.58
N GLY A 164 -12.44 2.71 -21.49
CA GLY A 164 -11.97 3.90 -20.74
C GLY A 164 -12.03 3.73 -19.22
N ARG A 165 -12.10 2.49 -18.70
CA ARG A 165 -12.02 2.21 -17.27
C ARG A 165 -10.56 1.97 -16.87
N PRO A 166 -10.08 2.55 -15.75
CA PRO A 166 -8.76 2.21 -15.25
C PRO A 166 -8.63 0.70 -15.00
N LEU A 167 -7.50 0.12 -15.42
CA LEU A 167 -7.13 -1.22 -15.03
C LEU A 167 -6.75 -1.23 -13.54
N VAL A 168 -6.64 -2.43 -12.96
CA VAL A 168 -6.13 -2.61 -11.60
C VAL A 168 -5.01 -3.63 -11.58
N ILE A 169 -4.05 -3.45 -10.68
CA ILE A 169 -2.96 -4.41 -10.44
C ILE A 169 -3.22 -5.10 -9.11
N HIS A 170 -3.33 -6.42 -9.15
CA HIS A 170 -3.65 -7.23 -7.97
C HIS A 170 -3.22 -8.70 -8.14
N ASN A 171 -3.36 -9.50 -7.09
CA ASN A 171 -3.32 -10.96 -7.16
C ASN A 171 -4.60 -11.53 -6.54
N ILE A 172 -5.48 -12.08 -7.38
CA ILE A 172 -6.77 -12.65 -6.97
C ILE A 172 -6.81 -14.20 -7.09
N GLY A 173 -5.63 -14.84 -7.20
CA GLY A 173 -5.55 -16.31 -7.23
C GLY A 173 -4.60 -16.88 -8.30
N ALA A 174 -4.24 -16.10 -9.31
CA ALA A 174 -3.43 -16.56 -10.45
C ALA A 174 -2.16 -15.72 -10.67
N GLY A 175 -1.55 -15.25 -9.58
CA GLY A 175 -0.41 -14.36 -9.62
C GLY A 175 -0.79 -12.89 -9.83
N ALA A 176 0.22 -12.01 -9.77
CA ALA A 176 0.02 -10.57 -10.00
C ALA A 176 -0.34 -10.30 -11.46
N LYS A 177 -1.42 -9.57 -11.69
CA LYS A 177 -1.94 -9.21 -13.01
C LYS A 177 -2.42 -7.78 -13.06
N GLU A 178 -2.48 -7.22 -14.26
CA GLU A 178 -3.08 -5.92 -14.58
C GLU A 178 -4.32 -6.19 -15.45
N GLU A 179 -5.53 -5.96 -14.89
CA GLU A 179 -6.80 -6.43 -15.46
C GLU A 179 -7.91 -5.37 -15.37
N ASP A 180 -8.94 -5.43 -16.23
CA ASP A 180 -10.14 -4.59 -16.18
C ASP A 180 -11.14 -5.14 -15.15
N ARG A 181 -10.83 -4.99 -13.86
CA ARG A 181 -11.63 -5.50 -12.74
C ARG A 181 -12.00 -4.45 -11.69
N LEU A 182 -11.77 -3.16 -11.96
CA LEU A 182 -12.01 -2.11 -10.98
C LEU A 182 -13.44 -2.15 -10.42
N PHE A 183 -14.44 -2.36 -11.27
CA PHE A 183 -15.85 -2.38 -10.87
C PHE A 183 -16.51 -3.77 -10.91
N GLU A 184 -15.72 -4.84 -10.93
CA GLU A 184 -16.26 -6.20 -10.92
C GLU A 184 -16.92 -6.57 -9.59
N PHE A 185 -16.37 -6.06 -8.49
CA PHE A 185 -16.83 -6.33 -7.13
C PHE A 185 -17.23 -5.06 -6.40
N ALA A 186 -18.17 -5.18 -5.44
CA ALA A 186 -18.58 -4.05 -4.62
C ALA A 186 -17.39 -3.53 -3.78
N HIS A 187 -17.06 -2.25 -3.94
CA HIS A 187 -15.99 -1.59 -3.19
C HIS A 187 -16.39 -1.45 -1.72
N THR A 188 -15.44 -1.72 -0.82
CA THR A 188 -15.60 -1.52 0.63
C THR A 188 -14.89 -0.26 1.09
N ALA A 189 -13.79 0.15 0.43
CA ALA A 189 -13.11 1.42 0.69
C ALA A 189 -12.24 1.86 -0.51
N HIS A 190 -11.84 3.13 -0.48
CA HIS A 190 -10.98 3.77 -1.47
C HIS A 190 -9.97 4.67 -0.74
N TYR A 191 -8.69 4.57 -1.07
CA TYR A 191 -7.61 5.30 -0.43
C TYR A 191 -6.71 5.97 -1.45
N ARG A 192 -6.22 7.17 -1.10
CA ARG A 192 -5.21 7.91 -1.86
C ARG A 192 -4.13 8.41 -0.94
N ILE A 193 -2.90 8.02 -1.20
CA ILE A 193 -1.73 8.44 -0.43
C ILE A 193 -1.45 9.92 -0.71
N LYS A 194 -1.22 10.67 0.36
CA LYS A 194 -0.98 12.12 0.32
C LYS A 194 0.47 12.42 0.64
#